data_60d99aa09ed49fc7a5562ef13556d945
#
_entry.id   60d99aa09ed49fc7a5562ef13556d945
#
_cell.length_a   1.000
_cell.length_b   1.000
_cell.length_c   1.000
_cell.angle_alpha   90.00
_cell.angle_beta   90.00
_cell.angle_gamma   90.00
#
_symmetry.space_group_name_H-M   'P 1'
#
loop_
_entity.id
_entity.type
_entity.pdbx_description
1 polymer ?
#
loop_
_entity_poly.entity_id
_entity_poly.type
_entity_poly.pdbx_seq_one_letter_code
_entity_poly.pdbx_strand_id
1 'polypeptide(L)'
;KDATGLVLANIGNEKLKWETTARTNIGLDFSMFSNRLAVNDDVFFSRTKDLVTRRPLNDDAGLEYFWDNNGELKNNGLEVAVKVRALDMRDFKLNIGATVGHYKNEVTSLENGSFITEVCDGQVLTEVGRPVGVFYGYLTDGVYSTSQEAAEAGLAILSSSGQRVPFQAGDIRFIDVKKDGIINEEDRVVIGDPNP
;
A
#
# COMPACT_ATOMS: atom_id res chain seq x y z
N LYS A 1 -4.19 -36.63 -22.70
CA LYS A 1 -5.62 -36.46 -22.34
C LYS A 1 -5.63 -35.53 -21.15
N ASP A 2 -5.93 -34.27 -21.40
CA ASP A 2 -6.08 -33.28 -20.34
C ASP A 2 -7.36 -33.55 -19.59
N ALA A 3 -7.24 -33.88 -18.30
CA ALA A 3 -8.40 -34.09 -17.44
C ALA A 3 -8.86 -32.68 -16.99
N THR A 4 -9.97 -32.20 -17.52
CA THR A 4 -10.68 -31.03 -17.01
C THR A 4 -11.35 -31.38 -15.70
N GLY A 5 -10.74 -30.98 -14.58
CA GLY A 5 -11.35 -31.07 -13.24
C GLY A 5 -12.11 -29.80 -12.90
N LEU A 6 -13.23 -29.91 -12.21
CA LEU A 6 -13.86 -28.76 -11.55
C LEU A 6 -13.09 -28.46 -10.27
N VAL A 7 -12.51 -27.25 -10.19
CA VAL A 7 -11.89 -26.74 -8.97
C VAL A 7 -12.87 -25.75 -8.35
N LEU A 8 -13.15 -25.91 -7.05
CA LEU A 8 -13.95 -24.95 -6.30
C LEU A 8 -13.11 -23.69 -6.09
N ALA A 9 -13.44 -22.60 -6.78
CA ALA A 9 -12.63 -21.40 -6.76
C ALA A 9 -13.01 -20.44 -5.62
N ASN A 10 -14.27 -20.45 -5.16
CA ASN A 10 -14.76 -19.52 -4.14
C ASN A 10 -16.06 -20.03 -3.48
N ILE A 11 -16.31 -19.57 -2.23
CA ILE A 11 -17.59 -19.73 -1.52
C ILE A 11 -18.32 -18.39 -1.52
N GLY A 12 -19.61 -18.38 -1.85
CA GLY A 12 -20.48 -17.22 -1.73
C GLY A 12 -20.69 -16.84 -0.26
N ASN A 13 -20.63 -15.55 0.03
CA ASN A 13 -20.98 -15.00 1.35
C ASN A 13 -22.37 -14.37 1.30
N GLU A 14 -23.38 -15.06 1.81
CA GLU A 14 -24.76 -14.55 1.87
C GLU A 14 -24.91 -13.35 2.83
N LYS A 15 -23.94 -13.10 3.69
CA LYS A 15 -23.93 -12.00 4.65
C LYS A 15 -23.20 -10.75 4.13
N LEU A 16 -22.71 -10.82 2.89
CA LEU A 16 -21.97 -9.69 2.28
C LEU A 16 -22.89 -8.47 2.18
N LYS A 17 -22.37 -7.34 2.71
CA LYS A 17 -23.07 -6.05 2.72
C LYS A 17 -22.38 -5.06 1.78
N TRP A 18 -23.09 -4.02 1.40
CA TRP A 18 -22.51 -2.89 0.70
C TRP A 18 -21.61 -2.08 1.66
N GLU A 19 -20.49 -1.63 1.14
CA GLU A 19 -19.64 -0.65 1.80
C GLU A 19 -20.41 0.66 1.97
N THR A 20 -20.26 1.31 3.12
CA THR A 20 -20.88 2.59 3.41
C THR A 20 -19.82 3.64 3.68
N THR A 21 -19.80 4.70 2.84
CA THR A 21 -18.89 5.83 3.04
C THR A 21 -19.67 7.08 3.46
N ALA A 22 -19.31 7.61 4.62
CA ALA A 22 -19.72 8.96 5.04
C ALA A 22 -18.57 9.92 4.74
N ARG A 23 -18.86 11.02 4.00
CA ARG A 23 -17.87 12.03 3.64
C ARG A 23 -18.36 13.42 3.99
N THR A 24 -17.46 14.23 4.58
CA THR A 24 -17.66 15.66 4.83
C THR A 24 -16.59 16.42 4.07
N ASN A 25 -17.01 17.39 3.25
CA ASN A 25 -16.13 18.32 2.55
C ASN A 25 -16.37 19.73 3.05
N ILE A 26 -15.30 20.48 3.22
CA ILE A 26 -15.32 21.92 3.51
C ILE A 26 -14.46 22.57 2.45
N GLY A 27 -15.08 23.37 1.59
CA GLY A 27 -14.40 24.09 0.53
C GLY A 27 -14.45 25.60 0.71
N LEU A 28 -13.40 26.26 0.28
CA LEU A 28 -13.31 27.72 0.24
C LEU A 28 -12.81 28.16 -1.13
N ASP A 29 -13.66 28.87 -1.85
CA ASP A 29 -13.33 29.47 -3.13
C ASP A 29 -13.27 30.99 -2.98
N PHE A 30 -12.14 31.57 -3.34
CA PHE A 30 -12.05 33.02 -3.39
C PHE A 30 -11.25 33.53 -4.58
N SER A 31 -11.55 34.74 -5.01
CA SER A 31 -10.79 35.40 -6.05
C SER A 31 -10.50 36.85 -5.67
N MET A 32 -9.35 37.34 -6.09
CA MET A 32 -8.83 38.66 -5.79
C MET A 32 -8.32 39.34 -7.06
N PHE A 33 -8.14 40.68 -6.97
CA PHE A 33 -7.57 41.52 -8.02
C PHE A 33 -8.33 41.41 -9.37
N SER A 34 -9.64 41.53 -9.34
CA SER A 34 -10.51 41.37 -10.52
C SER A 34 -10.32 40.02 -11.21
N ASN A 35 -10.34 38.94 -10.43
CA ASN A 35 -10.13 37.56 -10.88
C ASN A 35 -8.74 37.28 -11.47
N ARG A 36 -7.72 38.07 -11.11
CA ARG A 36 -6.33 37.76 -11.48
C ARG A 36 -5.72 36.65 -10.63
N LEU A 37 -6.18 36.52 -9.41
CA LEU A 37 -5.82 35.41 -8.51
C LEU A 37 -7.14 34.69 -8.14
N ALA A 38 -7.20 33.39 -8.38
CA ALA A 38 -8.26 32.52 -7.88
C ALA A 38 -7.61 31.38 -7.08
N VAL A 39 -8.18 31.10 -5.93
CA VAL A 39 -7.75 30.02 -5.03
C VAL A 39 -8.99 29.18 -4.70
N ASN A 40 -8.86 27.88 -4.85
CA ASN A 40 -9.83 26.89 -4.43
C ASN A 40 -9.13 25.99 -3.41
N ASP A 41 -9.71 25.83 -2.26
CA ASP A 41 -9.20 25.02 -1.15
C ASP A 41 -10.31 24.08 -0.67
N ASP A 42 -10.01 22.79 -0.63
CA ASP A 42 -10.94 21.75 -0.19
C ASP A 42 -10.28 20.87 0.86
N VAL A 43 -10.94 20.74 2.01
CA VAL A 43 -10.59 19.78 3.06
C VAL A 43 -11.66 18.73 3.15
N PHE A 44 -11.28 17.47 3.13
CA PHE A 44 -12.24 16.37 3.23
C PHE A 44 -11.89 15.39 4.33
N PHE A 45 -12.94 14.82 4.90
CA PHE A 45 -12.89 13.75 5.88
C PHE A 45 -13.87 12.67 5.44
N SER A 46 -13.41 11.44 5.33
CA SER A 46 -14.28 10.32 5.00
C SER A 46 -14.01 9.11 5.89
N ARG A 47 -15.06 8.35 6.14
CA ARG A 47 -15.01 7.07 6.84
C ARG A 47 -15.83 6.05 6.08
N THR A 48 -15.19 4.98 5.68
CA THR A 48 -15.82 3.84 5.03
C THR A 48 -15.91 2.69 6.02
N LYS A 49 -17.09 2.12 6.15
CA LYS A 49 -17.39 0.96 6.98
C LYS A 49 -17.76 -0.23 6.09
N ASP A 50 -17.72 -1.41 6.68
CA ASP A 50 -18.07 -2.67 6.00
C ASP A 50 -17.24 -2.88 4.72
N LEU A 51 -15.93 -2.52 4.75
CA LEU A 51 -15.02 -2.73 3.61
C LEU A 51 -15.04 -4.18 3.16
N VAL A 52 -15.28 -4.39 1.88
CA VAL A 52 -15.21 -5.72 1.27
C VAL A 52 -13.75 -6.07 1.01
N THR A 53 -13.27 -7.06 1.74
CA THR A 53 -11.89 -7.51 1.65
C THR A 53 -11.82 -8.96 1.15
N ARG A 54 -10.75 -9.25 0.42
CA ARG A 54 -10.39 -10.61 0.04
C ARG A 54 -9.53 -11.20 1.15
N ARG A 55 -10.14 -12.02 2.00
CA ARG A 55 -9.44 -12.68 3.09
C ARG A 55 -8.80 -13.98 2.60
N PRO A 56 -7.47 -14.15 2.70
CA PRO A 56 -6.84 -15.41 2.41
C PRO A 56 -7.33 -16.47 3.41
N LEU A 57 -7.50 -17.70 2.95
CA LEU A 57 -7.83 -18.84 3.77
C LEU A 57 -6.59 -19.72 3.91
N ASN A 58 -6.55 -20.52 4.99
CA ASN A 58 -5.49 -21.51 5.16
C ASN A 58 -5.61 -22.60 4.08
N ASP A 59 -4.48 -23.16 3.69
CA ASP A 59 -4.38 -24.21 2.65
C ASP A 59 -5.31 -25.41 2.92
N ASP A 60 -5.57 -25.73 4.20
CA ASP A 60 -6.48 -26.80 4.62
C ASP A 60 -7.94 -26.57 4.24
N ALA A 61 -8.32 -25.32 3.92
CA ALA A 61 -9.68 -24.98 3.53
C ALA A 61 -10.04 -25.40 2.09
N GLY A 62 -9.05 -25.75 1.28
CA GLY A 62 -9.23 -26.09 -0.13
C GLY A 62 -9.70 -24.93 -1.01
N LEU A 63 -9.60 -23.71 -0.52
CA LEU A 63 -9.97 -22.45 -1.15
C LEU A 63 -8.91 -21.42 -0.86
N GLU A 64 -8.61 -20.57 -1.85
CA GLU A 64 -7.57 -19.55 -1.69
C GLU A 64 -8.05 -18.36 -0.86
N TYR A 65 -9.30 -17.96 -0.99
CA TYR A 65 -9.82 -16.75 -0.33
C TYR A 65 -11.33 -16.77 -0.14
N PHE A 66 -11.79 -15.83 0.66
CA PHE A 66 -13.18 -15.59 0.97
C PHE A 66 -13.47 -14.08 0.97
N TRP A 67 -14.59 -13.67 0.37
CA TRP A 67 -15.02 -12.27 0.41
C TRP A 67 -15.80 -11.98 1.68
N ASP A 68 -15.38 -10.98 2.44
CA ASP A 68 -15.97 -10.63 3.71
C ASP A 68 -15.96 -9.11 3.95
N ASN A 69 -16.93 -8.61 4.71
CA ASN A 69 -16.92 -7.23 5.19
C ASN A 69 -16.06 -7.16 6.46
N ASN A 70 -14.79 -6.83 6.29
CA ASN A 70 -13.80 -6.99 7.36
C ASN A 70 -13.00 -5.70 7.58
N GLY A 71 -13.67 -4.58 7.75
CA GLY A 71 -12.87 -3.45 8.15
C GLY A 71 -13.51 -2.08 8.03
N GLU A 72 -12.83 -1.11 8.58
CA GLU A 72 -13.14 0.31 8.45
C GLU A 72 -11.90 1.08 8.02
N LEU A 73 -12.12 2.07 7.15
CA LEU A 73 -11.10 2.96 6.63
C LEU A 73 -11.47 4.41 6.89
N LYS A 74 -10.51 5.19 7.30
CA LYS A 74 -10.57 6.64 7.39
C LYS A 74 -9.67 7.25 6.32
N ASN A 75 -10.16 8.28 5.62
CA ASN A 75 -9.39 9.00 4.63
C ASN A 75 -9.63 10.50 4.78
N ASN A 76 -8.59 11.26 5.01
CA ASN A 76 -8.62 12.71 5.19
C ASN A 76 -7.64 13.35 4.21
N GLY A 77 -7.98 14.50 3.68
CA GLY A 77 -7.09 15.18 2.77
C GLY A 77 -7.39 16.67 2.62
N LEU A 78 -6.44 17.31 1.96
CA LEU A 78 -6.46 18.72 1.62
C LEU A 78 -6.10 18.84 0.14
N GLU A 79 -6.84 19.63 -0.61
CA GLU A 79 -6.57 19.97 -1.99
C GLU A 79 -6.59 21.49 -2.16
N VAL A 80 -5.51 22.04 -2.73
CA VAL A 80 -5.39 23.48 -2.99
C VAL A 80 -5.08 23.68 -4.46
N ALA A 81 -5.89 24.48 -5.13
CA ALA A 81 -5.63 24.92 -6.49
C ALA A 81 -5.51 26.44 -6.56
N VAL A 82 -4.43 26.92 -7.16
CA VAL A 82 -4.15 28.35 -7.36
C VAL A 82 -4.06 28.63 -8.84
N LYS A 83 -4.79 29.64 -9.31
CA LYS A 83 -4.74 30.14 -10.69
C LYS A 83 -4.41 31.62 -10.69
N VAL A 84 -3.40 32.01 -11.45
CA VAL A 84 -2.95 33.40 -11.58
C VAL A 84 -2.98 33.81 -13.04
N ARG A 85 -3.70 34.90 -13.34
CA ARG A 85 -3.59 35.60 -14.63
C ARG A 85 -2.39 36.53 -14.56
N ALA A 86 -1.22 36.00 -14.91
CA ALA A 86 0.05 36.72 -14.77
C ALA A 86 0.12 37.89 -15.77
N LEU A 87 -0.32 37.70 -17.01
CA LEU A 87 -0.38 38.74 -18.04
C LEU A 87 -1.75 38.75 -18.71
N ASP A 88 -2.28 39.94 -18.93
CA ASP A 88 -3.55 40.16 -19.65
C ASP A 88 -3.40 41.38 -20.54
N MET A 89 -2.75 41.20 -21.70
CA MET A 89 -2.55 42.19 -22.74
C MET A 89 -3.49 41.93 -23.91
N ARG A 90 -3.65 42.91 -24.81
CA ARG A 90 -4.58 42.81 -25.95
C ARG A 90 -4.33 41.55 -26.81
N ASP A 91 -3.06 41.28 -27.11
CA ASP A 91 -2.62 40.24 -28.03
C ASP A 91 -1.94 39.03 -27.33
N PHE A 92 -1.76 39.10 -26.01
CA PHE A 92 -1.10 38.05 -25.24
C PHE A 92 -1.70 37.91 -23.84
N LYS A 93 -2.09 36.70 -23.48
CA LYS A 93 -2.59 36.38 -22.15
C LYS A 93 -1.81 35.19 -21.58
N LEU A 94 -1.34 35.31 -20.34
CA LEU A 94 -0.64 34.24 -19.63
C LEU A 94 -1.40 33.90 -18.36
N ASN A 95 -1.88 32.66 -18.27
CA ASN A 95 -2.46 32.09 -17.08
C ASN A 95 -1.52 30.99 -16.57
N ILE A 96 -1.21 31.02 -15.29
CA ILE A 96 -0.40 30.02 -14.60
C ILE A 96 -1.29 29.39 -13.53
N GLY A 97 -1.27 28.07 -13.41
CA GLY A 97 -1.99 27.36 -12.37
C GLY A 97 -1.12 26.27 -11.75
N ALA A 98 -1.33 26.06 -10.46
CA ALA A 98 -0.74 24.95 -9.69
C ALA A 98 -1.82 24.31 -8.83
N THR A 99 -1.76 23.00 -8.69
CA THR A 99 -2.60 22.24 -7.78
C THR A 99 -1.72 21.36 -6.91
N VAL A 100 -1.99 21.34 -5.62
CA VAL A 100 -1.33 20.48 -4.63
C VAL A 100 -2.42 19.74 -3.88
N GLY A 101 -2.29 18.43 -3.79
CA GLY A 101 -3.15 17.58 -2.97
C GLY A 101 -2.30 16.72 -2.04
N HIS A 102 -2.79 16.55 -0.82
CA HIS A 102 -2.24 15.62 0.13
C HIS A 102 -3.38 14.88 0.82
N TYR A 103 -3.28 13.57 0.92
CA TYR A 103 -4.24 12.78 1.67
C TYR A 103 -3.55 11.72 2.51
N LYS A 104 -4.22 11.32 3.58
CA LYS A 104 -3.82 10.22 4.44
C LYS A 104 -4.97 9.28 4.63
N ASN A 105 -4.78 8.02 4.29
CA ASN A 105 -5.70 6.95 4.64
C ASN A 105 -5.15 6.14 5.82
N GLU A 106 -6.05 5.55 6.60
CA GLU A 106 -5.72 4.76 7.77
C GLU A 106 -6.79 3.69 7.99
N VAL A 107 -6.38 2.45 8.14
CA VAL A 107 -7.25 1.35 8.55
C VAL A 107 -7.55 1.52 10.04
N THR A 108 -8.82 1.70 10.39
CA THR A 108 -9.24 1.95 11.78
C THR A 108 -9.74 0.70 12.49
N SER A 109 -10.18 -0.31 11.72
CA SER A 109 -10.63 -1.60 12.25
C SER A 109 -10.43 -2.71 11.23
N LEU A 110 -10.08 -3.91 11.73
CA LEU A 110 -10.06 -5.16 10.98
C LEU A 110 -10.53 -6.27 11.95
N GLU A 111 -11.69 -6.85 11.69
CA GLU A 111 -12.27 -7.85 12.60
C GLU A 111 -11.44 -9.14 12.68
N ASN A 112 -10.76 -9.50 11.58
CA ASN A 112 -9.98 -10.74 11.47
C ASN A 112 -8.45 -10.51 11.57
N GLY A 113 -8.02 -9.34 12.08
CA GLY A 113 -6.60 -8.99 12.20
C GLY A 113 -5.94 -8.55 10.88
N SER A 114 -4.63 -8.37 10.93
CA SER A 114 -3.82 -8.01 9.77
C SER A 114 -3.74 -9.17 8.76
N PHE A 115 -3.57 -8.82 7.48
CA PHE A 115 -3.38 -9.80 6.41
C PHE A 115 -2.45 -9.27 5.33
N ILE A 116 -1.79 -10.21 4.65
CA ILE A 116 -0.90 -9.92 3.52
C ILE A 116 -1.64 -10.29 2.23
N THR A 117 -1.50 -9.43 1.22
CA THR A 117 -2.01 -9.66 -0.13
C THR A 117 -0.86 -9.60 -1.12
N GLU A 118 -0.82 -10.53 -2.06
CA GLU A 118 0.13 -10.50 -3.17
C GLU A 118 -0.41 -9.62 -4.31
N VAL A 119 0.43 -8.70 -4.77
CA VAL A 119 0.13 -7.78 -5.87
C VAL A 119 1.35 -7.68 -6.78
N CYS A 120 1.23 -8.08 -8.04
CA CYS A 120 2.31 -8.01 -9.04
C CYS A 120 3.64 -8.56 -8.53
N ASP A 121 3.65 -9.77 -7.99
CA ASP A 121 4.80 -10.47 -7.40
C ASP A 121 5.40 -9.78 -6.15
N GLY A 122 4.77 -8.71 -5.66
CA GLY A 122 5.10 -8.05 -4.40
C GLY A 122 4.08 -8.35 -3.31
N GLN A 123 4.41 -7.99 -2.08
CA GLN A 123 3.51 -8.14 -0.95
C GLN A 123 3.14 -6.80 -0.35
N VAL A 124 1.87 -6.67 0.01
CA VAL A 124 1.33 -5.54 0.76
C VAL A 124 0.68 -6.05 2.05
N LEU A 125 0.92 -5.32 3.13
CA LEU A 125 0.32 -5.59 4.43
C LEU A 125 -0.84 -4.63 4.66
N THR A 126 -1.96 -5.15 5.13
CA THR A 126 -3.09 -4.36 5.65
C THR A 126 -3.21 -4.61 7.15
N GLU A 127 -3.02 -3.55 7.93
CA GLU A 127 -2.96 -3.59 9.40
C GLU A 127 -3.64 -2.36 10.01
N VAL A 128 -4.27 -2.52 11.16
CA VAL A 128 -4.89 -1.40 11.90
C VAL A 128 -3.85 -0.36 12.31
N GLY A 129 -4.18 0.92 12.12
CA GLY A 129 -3.29 2.05 12.42
C GLY A 129 -2.32 2.41 11.28
N ARG A 130 -2.37 1.69 10.17
CA ARG A 130 -1.56 1.95 8.97
C ARG A 130 -2.42 2.26 7.75
N PRO A 131 -1.85 2.84 6.70
CA PRO A 131 -2.50 2.91 5.38
C PRO A 131 -2.86 1.53 4.85
N VAL A 132 -3.90 1.47 4.01
CA VAL A 132 -4.23 0.23 3.28
C VAL A 132 -3.09 -0.11 2.33
N GLY A 133 -2.61 -1.35 2.39
CA GLY A 133 -1.67 -1.87 1.41
C GLY A 133 -0.28 -1.25 1.52
N VAL A 134 0.26 -1.09 2.74
CA VAL A 134 1.65 -0.68 2.92
C VAL A 134 2.58 -1.73 2.31
N PHE A 135 3.64 -1.27 1.64
CA PHE A 135 4.61 -2.16 1.02
C PHE A 135 5.32 -3.00 2.08
N TYR A 136 5.27 -4.31 1.90
CA TYR A 136 5.80 -5.26 2.86
C TYR A 136 6.86 -6.15 2.20
N GLY A 137 8.08 -6.16 2.74
CA GLY A 137 9.19 -6.85 2.12
C GLY A 137 10.46 -6.78 2.94
N TYR A 138 11.57 -7.13 2.31
CA TYR A 138 12.88 -7.14 2.94
C TYR A 138 13.56 -5.78 2.81
N LEU A 139 14.23 -5.36 3.86
CA LEU A 139 15.18 -4.25 3.79
C LEU A 139 16.49 -4.74 3.14
N THR A 140 17.05 -3.91 2.28
CA THR A 140 18.31 -4.21 1.57
C THR A 140 19.30 -3.07 1.73
N ASP A 141 20.59 -3.41 1.74
CA ASP A 141 21.71 -2.47 1.82
C ASP A 141 22.74 -2.74 0.70
N GLY A 142 22.26 -2.69 -0.56
CA GLY A 142 23.05 -2.90 -1.74
C GLY A 142 23.30 -4.37 -2.08
N VAL A 143 24.49 -4.68 -2.59
CA VAL A 143 24.91 -6.03 -3.00
C VAL A 143 26.29 -6.36 -2.41
N TYR A 144 26.56 -7.65 -2.23
CA TYR A 144 27.89 -8.10 -1.81
C TYR A 144 28.87 -7.93 -2.98
N SER A 145 29.93 -7.15 -2.78
CA SER A 145 30.93 -6.91 -3.83
C SER A 145 31.90 -8.10 -3.96
N THR A 146 32.11 -8.86 -2.91
CA THR A 146 33.01 -10.02 -2.88
C THR A 146 32.41 -11.17 -2.06
N SER A 147 32.84 -12.40 -2.37
CA SER A 147 32.45 -13.58 -1.59
C SER A 147 33.00 -13.56 -0.17
N GLN A 148 34.08 -12.85 0.07
CA GLN A 148 34.63 -12.66 1.41
C GLN A 148 33.70 -11.78 2.26
N GLU A 149 33.21 -10.66 1.70
CA GLU A 149 32.23 -9.79 2.36
C GLU A 149 30.95 -10.54 2.73
N ALA A 150 30.44 -11.37 1.79
CA ALA A 150 29.26 -12.20 2.05
C ALA A 150 29.51 -13.24 3.16
N ALA A 151 30.68 -13.87 3.17
CA ALA A 151 31.05 -14.83 4.21
C ALA A 151 31.23 -14.17 5.57
N GLU A 152 31.81 -12.96 5.65
CA GLU A 152 31.96 -12.19 6.88
C GLU A 152 30.62 -11.73 7.47
N ALA A 153 29.62 -11.46 6.60
CA ALA A 153 28.26 -11.14 7.05
C ALA A 153 27.57 -12.31 7.75
N GLY A 154 27.95 -13.55 7.42
CA GLY A 154 27.45 -14.76 8.08
C GLY A 154 25.96 -15.06 7.84
N LEU A 155 25.32 -14.37 6.90
CA LEU A 155 23.91 -14.55 6.56
C LEU A 155 23.69 -15.68 5.56
N ALA A 156 22.54 -16.32 5.65
CA ALA A 156 22.16 -17.41 4.75
C ALA A 156 20.62 -17.42 4.54
N ILE A 157 20.18 -18.06 3.49
CA ILE A 157 18.79 -18.51 3.33
C ILE A 157 18.69 -20.00 3.63
N LEU A 158 17.48 -20.49 3.89
CA LEU A 158 17.22 -21.92 4.00
C LEU A 158 16.73 -22.46 2.65
N SER A 159 17.36 -23.54 2.20
CA SER A 159 16.86 -24.32 1.05
C SER A 159 15.56 -25.05 1.43
N SER A 160 14.85 -25.59 0.45
CA SER A 160 13.67 -26.43 0.66
C SER A 160 13.93 -27.68 1.54
N SER A 161 15.19 -28.13 1.62
CA SER A 161 15.64 -29.21 2.51
C SER A 161 16.08 -28.74 3.90
N GLY A 162 15.96 -27.44 4.22
CA GLY A 162 16.38 -26.85 5.50
C GLY A 162 17.89 -26.61 5.64
N GLN A 163 18.66 -26.77 4.55
CA GLN A 163 20.10 -26.50 4.58
C GLN A 163 20.37 -25.01 4.45
N ARG A 164 21.37 -24.50 5.18
CA ARG A 164 21.85 -23.12 5.05
C ARG A 164 22.57 -22.93 3.72
N VAL A 165 22.13 -21.98 2.91
CA VAL A 165 22.77 -21.56 1.67
C VAL A 165 23.30 -20.15 1.90
N PRO A 166 24.64 -19.98 2.02
CA PRO A 166 25.23 -18.66 2.25
C PRO A 166 25.13 -17.78 1.01
N PHE A 167 25.08 -16.48 1.20
CA PHE A 167 25.15 -15.50 0.13
C PHE A 167 26.55 -15.44 -0.50
N GLN A 168 26.62 -14.96 -1.74
CA GLN A 168 27.83 -14.87 -2.53
C GLN A 168 28.01 -13.46 -3.12
N ALA A 169 29.16 -13.22 -3.77
CA ALA A 169 29.37 -12.00 -4.53
C ALA A 169 28.30 -11.81 -5.61
N GLY A 170 27.72 -10.62 -5.68
CA GLY A 170 26.62 -10.26 -6.59
C GLY A 170 25.23 -10.47 -6.03
N ASP A 171 25.08 -11.18 -4.91
CA ASP A 171 23.78 -11.33 -4.24
C ASP A 171 23.37 -10.03 -3.52
N ILE A 172 22.05 -9.84 -3.38
CA ILE A 172 21.50 -8.73 -2.61
C ILE A 172 21.89 -8.89 -1.14
N ARG A 173 22.34 -7.80 -0.52
CA ARG A 173 22.62 -7.73 0.90
C ARG A 173 21.34 -7.37 1.65
N PHE A 174 20.68 -8.38 2.20
CA PHE A 174 19.50 -8.23 3.03
C PHE A 174 19.89 -7.85 4.46
N ILE A 175 18.99 -7.11 5.12
CA ILE A 175 19.15 -6.79 6.55
C ILE A 175 18.41 -7.86 7.35
N ASP A 176 19.15 -8.54 8.21
CA ASP A 176 18.61 -9.49 9.19
C ASP A 176 17.95 -8.71 10.33
N VAL A 177 16.64 -8.62 10.30
CA VAL A 177 15.83 -7.88 11.27
C VAL A 177 15.72 -8.65 12.58
N LYS A 178 15.60 -9.97 12.51
CA LYS A 178 15.51 -10.88 13.68
C LYS A 178 16.84 -11.15 14.33
N LYS A 179 17.95 -10.94 13.63
CA LYS A 179 19.33 -11.19 14.08
C LYS A 179 19.60 -12.65 14.43
N ASP A 180 19.05 -13.55 13.63
CA ASP A 180 19.23 -15.00 13.76
C ASP A 180 20.21 -15.59 12.73
N GLY A 181 20.69 -14.77 11.80
CA GLY A 181 21.62 -15.13 10.72
C GLY A 181 20.96 -15.84 9.55
N ILE A 182 19.63 -15.88 9.48
CA ILE A 182 18.86 -16.51 8.42
C ILE A 182 17.87 -15.50 7.85
N ILE A 183 17.96 -15.21 6.57
CA ILE A 183 16.99 -14.36 5.89
C ILE A 183 15.78 -15.20 5.47
N ASN A 184 14.63 -14.88 6.06
CA ASN A 184 13.38 -15.58 5.83
C ASN A 184 12.17 -14.62 5.96
N GLU A 185 10.94 -15.14 5.93
CA GLU A 185 9.73 -14.32 5.99
C GLU A 185 9.60 -13.48 7.27
N GLU A 186 10.25 -13.87 8.35
CA GLU A 186 10.25 -13.13 9.63
C GLU A 186 11.08 -11.85 9.58
N ASP A 187 11.94 -11.67 8.56
CA ASP A 187 12.71 -10.45 8.31
C ASP A 187 11.97 -9.44 7.45
N ARG A 188 10.76 -9.78 6.97
CA ARG A 188 9.94 -8.83 6.23
C ARG A 188 9.37 -7.77 7.16
N VAL A 189 9.43 -6.54 6.72
CA VAL A 189 8.92 -5.36 7.43
C VAL A 189 8.19 -4.43 6.47
N VAL A 190 7.53 -3.43 6.99
CA VAL A 190 6.97 -2.35 6.18
C VAL A 190 8.11 -1.52 5.62
N ILE A 191 8.23 -1.49 4.29
CA ILE A 191 9.30 -0.81 3.55
C ILE A 191 8.83 0.46 2.84
N GLY A 192 7.55 0.74 2.82
CA GLY A 192 6.99 1.93 2.21
C GLY A 192 5.52 2.15 2.55
N ASP A 193 5.10 3.39 2.34
CA ASP A 193 3.75 3.89 2.60
C ASP A 193 3.16 4.35 1.26
N PRO A 194 1.92 3.94 0.90
CA PRO A 194 1.26 4.37 -0.33
C PRO A 194 0.64 5.78 -0.25
N ASN A 195 0.63 6.42 0.92
CA ASN A 195 0.18 7.81 1.03
C ASN A 195 1.18 8.76 0.35
N PRO A 196 0.72 9.77 -0.38
CA PRO A 196 1.57 10.74 -1.06
C PRO A 196 2.23 11.74 -0.10
#